data_6bcaff94fdc8157211a37eac8134e837
#
_entry.id   6bcaff94fdc8157211a37eac8134e837
#
_cell.length_a   1.000
_cell.length_b   1.000
_cell.length_c   1.000
_cell.angle_alpha   90.00
_cell.angle_beta   90.00
_cell.angle_gamma   90.00
#
_symmetry.space_group_name_H-M   'P 1'
#
loop_
_entity.id
_entity.type
_entity.pdbx_description
1 polymer ?
#
loop_
_entity_poly.entity_id
_entity_poly.type
_entity_poly.pdbx_seq_one_letter_code
_entity_poly.pdbx_strand_id
1 'polypeptide(L)'
;MNKAFVKSELFLIKNDKLLAPVIKKNGHLTFSNKKTDPFNELIEIVISQFISTKAAKAIKQNILSRFKEDNFKIKSFEKLSISQIKNLGLSNNKAKSISDIIAWSDLKPSKNYIFELSRDEREKELLSIFGIGQWSVDMFEMFCVRNANIFSSGDAALRQAMLELGMVKKEANLSSYDNYSKKWNPYKTQACLHLWHMIES
;
A
#
# COMPACT_ATOMS: atom_id res chain seq x y z
N MET A 1 22.44 -7.75 15.51
CA MET A 1 22.65 -8.94 14.65
C MET A 1 21.97 -8.69 13.33
N ASN A 2 22.71 -8.57 12.21
CA ASN A 2 22.09 -8.51 10.88
C ASN A 2 21.36 -9.82 10.62
N LYS A 3 20.04 -9.77 10.43
CA LYS A 3 19.26 -10.94 10.00
C LYS A 3 19.74 -11.36 8.61
N ALA A 4 19.91 -12.66 8.40
CA ALA A 4 20.27 -13.19 7.09
C ALA A 4 19.18 -12.83 6.05
N PHE A 5 19.60 -12.55 4.81
CA PHE A 5 18.68 -12.32 3.71
C PHE A 5 17.80 -13.55 3.44
N VAL A 6 16.51 -13.29 3.18
CA VAL A 6 15.55 -14.35 2.84
C VAL A 6 15.56 -14.64 1.34
N LYS A 7 14.89 -15.72 0.95
CA LYS A 7 14.84 -16.20 -0.45
C LYS A 7 14.49 -15.11 -1.47
N SER A 8 13.54 -14.24 -1.16
CA SER A 8 13.14 -13.14 -2.05
C SER A 8 14.26 -12.12 -2.26
N GLU A 9 14.95 -11.73 -1.18
CA GLU A 9 16.06 -10.78 -1.25
C GLU A 9 17.26 -11.35 -1.98
N LEU A 10 17.62 -12.61 -1.73
CA LEU A 10 18.69 -13.30 -2.46
C LEU A 10 18.37 -13.40 -3.95
N PHE A 11 17.11 -13.67 -4.31
CA PHE A 11 16.67 -13.66 -5.70
C PHE A 11 16.86 -12.27 -6.34
N LEU A 12 16.40 -11.21 -5.67
CA LEU A 12 16.51 -9.83 -6.17
C LEU A 12 17.97 -9.39 -6.32
N ILE A 13 18.84 -9.72 -5.35
CA ILE A 13 20.28 -9.44 -5.41
C ILE A 13 20.91 -10.08 -6.64
N LYS A 14 20.53 -11.33 -6.96
CA LYS A 14 21.05 -12.05 -8.11
C LYS A 14 20.56 -11.47 -9.44
N ASN A 15 19.32 -11.05 -9.52
CA ASN A 15 18.65 -10.70 -10.78
C ASN A 15 18.68 -9.20 -11.11
N ASP A 16 19.02 -8.33 -10.16
CA ASP A 16 19.11 -6.89 -10.41
C ASP A 16 20.35 -6.25 -9.80
N LYS A 17 21.33 -5.95 -10.65
CA LYS A 17 22.61 -5.34 -10.24
C LYS A 17 22.45 -3.93 -9.67
N LEU A 18 21.41 -3.18 -10.05
CA LEU A 18 21.15 -1.84 -9.55
C LEU A 18 20.42 -1.87 -8.20
N LEU A 19 19.54 -2.85 -7.99
CA LEU A 19 18.84 -3.03 -6.71
C LEU A 19 19.72 -3.72 -5.65
N ALA A 20 20.64 -4.56 -6.05
CA ALA A 20 21.48 -5.36 -5.13
C ALA A 20 22.24 -4.52 -4.07
N PRO A 21 22.89 -3.38 -4.41
CA PRO A 21 23.51 -2.50 -3.41
C PRO A 21 22.54 -1.93 -2.41
N VAL A 22 21.32 -1.57 -2.86
CA VAL A 22 20.24 -1.04 -2.00
C VAL A 22 19.80 -2.07 -0.97
N ILE A 23 19.54 -3.31 -1.41
CA ILE A 23 19.17 -4.42 -0.52
C ILE A 23 20.27 -4.67 0.52
N LYS A 24 21.53 -4.70 0.07
CA LYS A 24 22.68 -4.92 0.98
C LYS A 24 22.83 -3.80 2.01
N LYS A 25 22.59 -2.55 1.61
CA LYS A 25 22.62 -1.39 2.52
C LYS A 25 21.47 -1.41 3.52
N ASN A 26 20.25 -1.69 3.06
CA ASN A 26 19.06 -1.73 3.90
C ASN A 26 19.06 -2.90 4.90
N GLY A 27 19.79 -3.99 4.59
CA GLY A 27 19.68 -5.23 5.32
C GLY A 27 18.35 -5.95 5.06
N HIS A 28 18.03 -6.92 5.90
CA HIS A 28 16.77 -7.67 5.77
C HIS A 28 15.55 -6.81 6.13
N LEU A 29 14.60 -6.70 5.19
CA LEU A 29 13.29 -6.08 5.41
C LEU A 29 12.19 -7.15 5.45
N THR A 30 11.47 -7.19 6.57
CA THR A 30 10.41 -8.19 6.78
C THR A 30 9.18 -7.84 5.95
N PHE A 31 8.73 -8.77 5.11
CA PHE A 31 7.41 -8.75 4.51
C PHE A 31 6.55 -9.83 5.19
N SER A 32 5.55 -9.40 5.95
CA SER A 32 4.65 -10.32 6.65
C SER A 32 3.69 -11.00 5.69
N ASN A 33 3.50 -12.32 5.84
CA ASN A 33 2.49 -13.08 5.09
C ASN A 33 1.12 -13.08 5.78
N LYS A 34 0.98 -12.44 6.95
CA LYS A 34 -0.27 -12.39 7.70
C LYS A 34 -1.19 -11.35 7.05
N LYS A 35 -2.33 -11.80 6.54
CA LYS A 35 -3.40 -10.92 6.05
C LYS A 35 -3.88 -10.00 7.17
N THR A 36 -4.24 -8.77 6.81
CA THR A 36 -4.76 -7.75 7.72
C THR A 36 -6.27 -7.62 7.58
N ASP A 37 -6.90 -6.89 8.48
CA ASP A 37 -8.33 -6.59 8.37
C ASP A 37 -8.57 -5.65 7.17
N PRO A 38 -9.43 -6.02 6.20
CA PRO A 38 -9.60 -5.26 4.97
C PRO A 38 -10.10 -3.83 5.19
N PHE A 39 -11.02 -3.64 6.14
CA PHE A 39 -11.55 -2.32 6.46
C PHE A 39 -10.44 -1.42 7.03
N ASN A 40 -9.71 -1.91 8.03
CA ASN A 40 -8.60 -1.17 8.60
C ASN A 40 -7.59 -0.76 7.52
N GLU A 41 -7.21 -1.71 6.64
CA GLU A 41 -6.24 -1.44 5.58
C GLU A 41 -6.73 -0.39 4.59
N LEU A 42 -8.00 -0.46 4.15
CA LEU A 42 -8.58 0.53 3.24
C LEU A 42 -8.60 1.94 3.85
N ILE A 43 -8.93 2.06 5.14
CA ILE A 43 -8.88 3.35 5.84
C ILE A 43 -7.45 3.88 5.91
N GLU A 44 -6.47 3.04 6.22
CA GLU A 44 -5.05 3.42 6.25
C GLU A 44 -4.55 3.89 4.88
N ILE A 45 -4.93 3.18 3.82
CA ILE A 45 -4.60 3.54 2.44
C ILE A 45 -5.20 4.92 2.08
N VAL A 46 -6.50 5.13 2.35
CA VAL A 46 -7.16 6.43 2.09
C VAL A 46 -6.50 7.57 2.86
N ILE A 47 -6.13 7.35 4.13
CA ILE A 47 -5.42 8.36 4.93
C ILE A 47 -4.08 8.71 4.28
N SER A 48 -3.36 7.74 3.74
CA SER A 48 -2.00 7.93 3.20
C SER A 48 -1.94 8.55 1.79
N GLN A 49 -3.06 8.57 1.04
CA GLN A 49 -3.10 9.15 -0.31
C GLN A 49 -2.59 10.60 -0.34
N PHE A 50 -1.70 10.94 -1.27
CA PHE A 50 -1.21 12.29 -1.57
C PHE A 50 -0.56 13.06 -0.38
N ILE A 51 -0.08 12.37 0.64
CA ILE A 51 0.64 12.97 1.77
C ILE A 51 1.87 12.14 2.13
N SER A 52 2.79 12.71 2.90
CA SER A 52 3.97 11.98 3.39
C SER A 52 3.61 10.91 4.41
N THR A 53 4.41 9.86 4.50
CA THR A 53 4.30 8.78 5.51
C THR A 53 4.21 9.35 6.93
N LYS A 54 5.00 10.40 7.24
CA LYS A 54 4.97 11.10 8.54
C LYS A 54 3.60 11.75 8.82
N ALA A 55 3.04 12.45 7.82
CA ALA A 55 1.73 13.08 7.96
C ALA A 55 0.60 12.04 8.09
N ALA A 56 0.63 10.96 7.30
CA ALA A 56 -0.32 9.87 7.39
C ALA A 56 -0.31 9.22 8.78
N LYS A 57 0.88 8.94 9.32
CA LYS A 57 1.05 8.39 10.67
C LYS A 57 0.47 9.30 11.76
N ALA A 58 0.70 10.61 11.66
CA ALA A 58 0.16 11.58 12.64
C ALA A 58 -1.38 11.64 12.61
N ILE A 59 -1.99 11.66 11.40
CA ILE A 59 -3.45 11.64 11.25
C ILE A 59 -4.02 10.33 11.80
N LYS A 60 -3.44 9.18 11.44
CA LYS A 60 -3.84 7.86 11.95
C LYS A 60 -3.83 7.83 13.48
N GLN A 61 -2.73 8.24 14.10
CA GLN A 61 -2.58 8.25 15.56
C GLN A 61 -3.63 9.16 16.23
N ASN A 62 -3.88 10.35 15.65
CA ASN A 62 -4.89 11.27 16.16
C ASN A 62 -6.31 10.65 16.13
N ILE A 63 -6.69 10.01 15.03
CA ILE A 63 -8.01 9.38 14.89
C ILE A 63 -8.16 8.21 15.87
N LEU A 64 -7.17 7.31 15.91
CA LEU A 64 -7.17 6.14 16.81
C LEU A 64 -7.23 6.55 18.29
N SER A 65 -6.49 7.60 18.67
CA SER A 65 -6.51 8.16 20.03
C SER A 65 -7.90 8.70 20.40
N ARG A 66 -8.59 9.38 19.47
CA ARG A 66 -9.97 9.86 19.69
C ARG A 66 -10.96 8.72 19.88
N PHE A 67 -10.80 7.62 19.15
CA PHE A 67 -11.64 6.43 19.29
C PHE A 67 -11.22 5.52 20.45
N LYS A 68 -10.06 5.75 21.06
CA LYS A 68 -9.44 4.88 22.07
C LYS A 68 -9.26 3.44 21.55
N GLU A 69 -8.75 3.32 20.33
CA GLU A 69 -8.57 2.06 19.60
C GLU A 69 -7.16 1.93 19.06
N ASP A 70 -6.71 0.67 18.88
CA ASP A 70 -5.41 0.35 18.27
C ASP A 70 -5.50 0.19 16.75
N ASN A 71 -6.68 -0.10 16.22
CA ASN A 71 -6.96 -0.29 14.80
C ASN A 71 -8.32 0.30 14.44
N PHE A 72 -8.51 0.70 13.18
CA PHE A 72 -9.79 1.18 12.70
C PHE A 72 -10.84 0.08 12.66
N LYS A 73 -12.03 0.36 13.15
CA LYS A 73 -13.19 -0.52 13.16
C LYS A 73 -14.37 0.17 12.48
N ILE A 74 -15.15 -0.57 11.73
CA ILE A 74 -16.37 -0.07 11.08
C ILE A 74 -17.26 0.64 12.09
N LYS A 75 -17.52 0.00 13.24
CA LYS A 75 -18.41 0.53 14.30
C LYS A 75 -18.06 1.94 14.79
N SER A 76 -16.79 2.33 14.68
CA SER A 76 -16.33 3.65 15.10
C SER A 76 -16.68 4.75 14.11
N PHE A 77 -16.93 4.38 12.86
CA PHE A 77 -17.25 5.30 11.76
C PHE A 77 -18.71 5.24 11.31
N GLU A 78 -19.40 4.08 11.43
CA GLU A 78 -20.73 3.84 10.83
C GLU A 78 -21.82 4.86 11.24
N LYS A 79 -21.68 5.49 12.42
CA LYS A 79 -22.61 6.50 12.91
C LYS A 79 -22.18 7.94 12.63
N LEU A 80 -21.03 8.12 11.99
CA LEU A 80 -20.49 9.44 11.70
C LEU A 80 -20.97 9.94 10.34
N SER A 81 -21.44 11.18 10.29
CA SER A 81 -21.64 11.88 9.02
C SER A 81 -20.30 12.17 8.32
N ILE A 82 -20.34 12.41 7.01
CA ILE A 82 -19.13 12.83 6.24
C ILE A 82 -18.46 14.06 6.88
N SER A 83 -19.25 15.01 7.38
CA SER A 83 -18.74 16.20 8.08
C SER A 83 -17.99 15.83 9.36
N GLN A 84 -18.50 14.88 10.13
CA GLN A 84 -17.85 14.40 11.36
C GLN A 84 -16.56 13.62 11.03
N ILE A 85 -16.56 12.78 9.98
CA ILE A 85 -15.35 12.09 9.50
C ILE A 85 -14.30 13.11 9.06
N LYS A 86 -14.69 14.15 8.31
CA LYS A 86 -13.82 15.26 7.93
C LYS A 86 -13.17 15.94 9.15
N ASN A 87 -13.93 16.16 10.20
CA ASN A 87 -13.47 16.82 11.43
C ASN A 87 -12.44 15.97 12.22
N LEU A 88 -12.16 14.73 11.79
CA LEU A 88 -11.04 13.93 12.29
C LEU A 88 -9.67 14.38 11.71
N GLY A 89 -9.64 15.41 10.86
CA GLY A 89 -8.42 15.94 10.23
C GLY A 89 -8.24 15.45 8.78
N LEU A 90 -9.32 15.07 8.12
CA LEU A 90 -9.30 14.54 6.75
C LEU A 90 -9.83 15.57 5.73
N SER A 91 -9.41 15.44 4.47
CA SER A 91 -10.03 16.19 3.38
C SER A 91 -11.45 15.70 3.09
N ASN A 92 -12.25 16.53 2.41
CA ASN A 92 -13.61 16.15 1.99
C ASN A 92 -13.62 14.84 1.19
N ASN A 93 -12.68 14.68 0.24
CA ASN A 93 -12.62 13.48 -0.59
C ASN A 93 -12.28 12.24 0.23
N LYS A 94 -11.32 12.33 1.17
CA LYS A 94 -11.01 11.22 2.08
C LYS A 94 -12.18 10.86 2.99
N ALA A 95 -12.89 11.86 3.53
CA ALA A 95 -14.08 11.61 4.35
C ALA A 95 -15.19 10.92 3.55
N LYS A 96 -15.41 11.33 2.29
CA LYS A 96 -16.34 10.67 1.38
C LYS A 96 -15.90 9.24 1.06
N SER A 97 -14.61 9.03 0.74
CA SER A 97 -14.08 7.68 0.48
C SER A 97 -14.29 6.74 1.67
N ILE A 98 -14.07 7.22 2.90
CA ILE A 98 -14.33 6.43 4.12
C ILE A 98 -15.81 6.09 4.26
N SER A 99 -16.71 7.06 4.02
CA SER A 99 -18.16 6.81 4.03
C SER A 99 -18.56 5.75 2.99
N ASP A 100 -17.98 5.81 1.79
CA ASP A 100 -18.23 4.81 0.74
C ASP A 100 -17.65 3.42 1.09
N ILE A 101 -16.49 3.36 1.74
CA ILE A 101 -15.91 2.08 2.24
C ILE A 101 -16.85 1.44 3.27
N ILE A 102 -17.46 2.22 4.16
CA ILE A 102 -18.44 1.71 5.13
C ILE A 102 -19.64 1.12 4.39
N ALA A 103 -20.26 1.90 3.50
CA ALA A 103 -21.41 1.45 2.71
C ALA A 103 -21.08 0.20 1.88
N TRP A 104 -19.91 0.16 1.26
CA TRP A 104 -19.41 -1.02 0.53
C TRP A 104 -19.28 -2.23 1.46
N SER A 105 -18.71 -2.05 2.63
CA SER A 105 -18.48 -3.14 3.60
C SER A 105 -19.78 -3.74 4.12
N ASP A 106 -20.81 -2.90 4.36
CA ASP A 106 -22.13 -3.33 4.84
C ASP A 106 -22.87 -4.22 3.83
N LEU A 107 -22.55 -4.08 2.53
CA LEU A 107 -23.14 -4.88 1.46
C LEU A 107 -22.47 -6.26 1.28
N LYS A 108 -21.41 -6.56 2.02
CA LYS A 108 -20.64 -7.79 1.82
C LYS A 108 -21.07 -8.91 2.77
N PRO A 109 -21.05 -10.16 2.30
CA PRO A 109 -21.51 -11.32 3.09
C PRO A 109 -20.62 -11.57 4.31
N SER A 110 -19.34 -11.18 4.25
CA SER A 110 -18.41 -11.24 5.36
C SER A 110 -17.22 -10.30 5.13
N LYS A 111 -16.51 -9.95 6.21
CA LYS A 111 -15.26 -9.17 6.10
C LYS A 111 -14.14 -9.91 5.35
N ASN A 112 -14.22 -11.22 5.22
CA ASN A 112 -13.25 -12.04 4.51
C ASN A 112 -13.60 -12.24 3.04
N TYR A 113 -14.79 -11.83 2.60
CA TYR A 113 -15.27 -11.95 1.22
C TYR A 113 -14.22 -11.52 0.18
N ILE A 114 -13.54 -10.40 0.43
CA ILE A 114 -12.52 -9.85 -0.47
C ILE A 114 -11.34 -10.82 -0.73
N PHE A 115 -11.05 -11.72 0.21
CA PHE A 115 -9.97 -12.70 0.07
C PHE A 115 -10.37 -13.96 -0.72
N GLU A 116 -11.67 -14.15 -0.95
CA GLU A 116 -12.23 -15.26 -1.73
C GLU A 116 -12.25 -14.94 -3.23
N LEU A 117 -12.19 -13.63 -3.56
CA LEU A 117 -12.16 -13.16 -4.94
C LEU A 117 -10.82 -13.43 -5.61
N SER A 118 -10.84 -13.69 -6.92
CA SER A 118 -9.65 -13.61 -7.77
C SER A 118 -9.08 -12.17 -7.75
N ARG A 119 -7.85 -11.98 -8.21
CA ARG A 119 -7.24 -10.65 -8.27
C ARG A 119 -8.05 -9.68 -9.12
N ASP A 120 -8.50 -10.13 -10.30
CA ASP A 120 -9.24 -9.26 -11.24
C ASP A 120 -10.62 -8.88 -10.70
N GLU A 121 -11.30 -9.79 -10.01
CA GLU A 121 -12.57 -9.50 -9.32
C GLU A 121 -12.35 -8.52 -8.18
N ARG A 122 -11.30 -8.72 -7.38
CA ARG A 122 -10.94 -7.84 -6.28
C ARG A 122 -10.59 -6.44 -6.73
N GLU A 123 -9.83 -6.32 -7.83
CA GLU A 123 -9.51 -5.03 -8.46
C GLU A 123 -10.78 -4.30 -8.90
N LYS A 124 -11.69 -4.96 -9.63
CA LYS A 124 -12.98 -4.38 -10.03
C LYS A 124 -13.82 -3.95 -8.84
N GLU A 125 -13.87 -4.79 -7.81
CA GLU A 125 -14.60 -4.54 -6.58
C GLU A 125 -14.08 -3.28 -5.87
N LEU A 126 -12.78 -3.18 -5.68
CA LEU A 126 -12.14 -2.04 -5.00
C LEU A 126 -12.25 -0.75 -5.82
N LEU A 127 -12.07 -0.80 -7.15
CA LEU A 127 -12.20 0.35 -8.03
C LEU A 127 -13.64 0.91 -8.08
N SER A 128 -14.66 0.15 -7.66
CA SER A 128 -16.04 0.65 -7.55
C SER A 128 -16.26 1.60 -6.38
N ILE A 129 -15.35 1.62 -5.40
CA ILE A 129 -15.43 2.48 -4.21
C ILE A 129 -14.91 3.87 -4.55
N PHE A 130 -15.66 4.92 -4.21
CA PHE A 130 -15.24 6.29 -4.45
C PHE A 130 -13.88 6.60 -3.81
N GLY A 131 -12.96 7.16 -4.59
CA GLY A 131 -11.63 7.55 -4.14
C GLY A 131 -10.61 6.41 -4.05
N ILE A 132 -10.97 5.18 -4.41
CA ILE A 132 -10.04 4.07 -4.57
C ILE A 132 -9.64 3.98 -6.06
N GLY A 133 -8.38 4.31 -6.34
CA GLY A 133 -7.77 4.17 -7.67
C GLY A 133 -6.75 3.04 -7.70
N GLN A 134 -6.10 2.84 -8.87
CA GLN A 134 -5.15 1.75 -9.09
C GLN A 134 -4.04 1.69 -8.03
N TRP A 135 -3.46 2.84 -7.67
CA TRP A 135 -2.45 2.88 -6.60
C TRP A 135 -2.97 2.30 -5.28
N SER A 136 -4.22 2.62 -4.91
CA SER A 136 -4.82 2.10 -3.67
C SER A 136 -5.09 0.60 -3.75
N VAL A 137 -5.49 0.09 -4.93
CA VAL A 137 -5.63 -1.35 -5.19
C VAL A 137 -4.28 -2.05 -5.04
N ASP A 138 -3.22 -1.51 -5.62
CA ASP A 138 -1.87 -2.07 -5.49
C ASP A 138 -1.41 -2.11 -4.03
N MET A 139 -1.64 -1.03 -3.26
CA MET A 139 -1.34 -1.01 -1.82
C MET A 139 -2.15 -2.06 -1.05
N PHE A 140 -3.43 -2.21 -1.37
CA PHE A 140 -4.28 -3.23 -0.75
C PHE A 140 -3.78 -4.65 -1.07
N GLU A 141 -3.43 -4.93 -2.31
CA GLU A 141 -2.83 -6.21 -2.71
C GLU A 141 -1.52 -6.48 -1.94
N MET A 142 -0.65 -5.48 -1.81
CA MET A 142 0.62 -5.63 -1.09
C MET A 142 0.41 -5.83 0.42
N PHE A 143 -0.39 -4.97 1.06
CA PHE A 143 -0.40 -4.84 2.51
C PHE A 143 -1.59 -5.51 3.20
N CYS A 144 -2.71 -5.74 2.52
CA CYS A 144 -3.84 -6.49 3.03
C CYS A 144 -3.80 -7.97 2.60
N VAL A 145 -3.77 -8.22 1.29
CA VAL A 145 -3.77 -9.57 0.71
C VAL A 145 -2.43 -10.26 0.89
N ARG A 146 -1.35 -9.48 1.02
CA ARG A 146 0.04 -9.97 1.12
C ARG A 146 0.53 -10.63 -0.16
N ASN A 147 0.13 -10.09 -1.30
CA ASN A 147 0.62 -10.52 -2.59
C ASN A 147 2.09 -10.11 -2.76
N ALA A 148 2.97 -11.09 -2.94
CA ALA A 148 4.41 -10.86 -3.06
C ALA A 148 4.82 -10.26 -4.41
N ASN A 149 3.93 -10.24 -5.41
CA ASN A 149 4.28 -9.92 -6.80
C ASN A 149 3.55 -8.69 -7.34
N ILE A 150 3.41 -7.65 -6.56
CA ILE A 150 2.82 -6.36 -6.94
C ILE A 150 3.90 -5.30 -7.10
N PHE A 151 3.79 -4.51 -8.16
CA PHE A 151 4.56 -3.28 -8.37
C PHE A 151 3.58 -2.18 -8.78
N SER A 152 3.69 -1.00 -8.18
CA SER A 152 2.82 0.14 -8.47
C SER A 152 3.59 1.21 -9.24
N SER A 153 3.47 1.23 -10.56
CA SER A 153 4.09 2.27 -11.40
C SER A 153 3.48 3.66 -11.16
N GLY A 154 2.29 3.72 -10.57
CA GLY A 154 1.66 4.97 -10.13
C GLY A 154 2.29 5.59 -8.87
N ASP A 155 3.09 4.85 -8.10
CA ASP A 155 3.71 5.34 -6.87
C ASP A 155 4.88 6.29 -7.15
N ALA A 156 4.79 7.52 -6.63
CA ALA A 156 5.78 8.57 -6.90
C ALA A 156 7.15 8.25 -6.28
N ALA A 157 7.18 7.68 -5.07
CA ALA A 157 8.42 7.35 -4.39
C ALA A 157 9.15 6.18 -5.08
N LEU A 158 8.42 5.16 -5.55
CA LEU A 158 9.00 4.08 -6.34
C LEU A 158 9.59 4.61 -7.64
N ARG A 159 8.88 5.50 -8.37
CA ARG A 159 9.43 6.11 -9.59
C ARG A 159 10.68 6.92 -9.31
N GLN A 160 10.66 7.72 -8.25
CA GLN A 160 11.84 8.49 -7.84
C GLN A 160 13.02 7.58 -7.55
N ALA A 161 12.84 6.55 -6.73
CA ALA A 161 13.90 5.59 -6.41
C ALA A 161 14.49 4.93 -7.67
N MET A 162 13.64 4.50 -8.60
CA MET A 162 14.08 3.86 -9.84
C MET A 162 14.83 4.82 -10.77
N LEU A 163 14.44 6.10 -10.80
CA LEU A 163 15.17 7.14 -11.54
C LEU A 163 16.55 7.40 -10.93
N GLU A 164 16.64 7.57 -9.61
CA GLU A 164 17.90 7.79 -8.89
C GLU A 164 18.88 6.64 -9.07
N LEU A 165 18.38 5.42 -9.15
CA LEU A 165 19.21 4.23 -9.42
C LEU A 165 19.54 4.01 -10.90
N GLY A 166 19.06 4.87 -11.80
CA GLY A 166 19.29 4.71 -13.25
C GLY A 166 18.60 3.48 -13.85
N MET A 167 17.56 2.95 -13.21
CA MET A 167 16.79 1.81 -13.68
C MET A 167 15.92 2.15 -14.90
N VAL A 168 15.52 3.40 -15.01
CA VAL A 168 14.73 3.98 -16.11
C VAL A 168 15.29 5.34 -16.49
N LYS A 169 14.97 5.83 -17.69
CA LYS A 169 15.34 7.19 -18.15
C LYS A 169 14.42 8.24 -17.55
N LYS A 170 14.86 9.51 -17.50
CA LYS A 170 14.10 10.62 -16.92
C LYS A 170 12.73 10.83 -17.58
N GLU A 171 12.64 10.60 -18.89
CA GLU A 171 11.40 10.77 -19.69
C GLU A 171 10.60 9.47 -19.81
N ALA A 172 10.88 8.46 -18.96
CA ALA A 172 10.21 7.19 -19.02
C ALA A 172 8.71 7.32 -18.69
N ASN A 173 7.86 6.68 -19.48
CA ASN A 173 6.45 6.52 -19.19
C ASN A 173 6.21 5.39 -18.17
N LEU A 174 4.98 5.27 -17.65
CA LEU A 174 4.66 4.27 -16.62
C LEU A 174 4.96 2.84 -17.07
N SER A 175 4.72 2.52 -18.34
CA SER A 175 5.01 1.19 -18.88
C SER A 175 6.50 0.82 -18.85
N SER A 176 7.41 1.80 -18.86
CA SER A 176 8.86 1.56 -18.72
C SER A 176 9.21 1.04 -17.32
N TYR A 177 8.56 1.59 -16.29
CA TYR A 177 8.71 1.13 -14.90
C TYR A 177 8.13 -0.28 -14.73
N ASP A 178 6.95 -0.53 -15.28
CA ASP A 178 6.33 -1.87 -15.25
C ASP A 178 7.21 -2.90 -15.95
N ASN A 179 7.75 -2.56 -17.13
CA ASN A 179 8.65 -3.45 -17.87
C ASN A 179 9.94 -3.74 -17.11
N TYR A 180 10.55 -2.71 -16.48
CA TYR A 180 11.73 -2.93 -15.66
C TYR A 180 11.44 -3.87 -14.49
N SER A 181 10.31 -3.69 -13.81
CA SER A 181 9.91 -4.49 -12.65
C SER A 181 9.70 -5.98 -12.94
N LYS A 182 9.54 -6.37 -14.22
CA LYS A 182 9.35 -7.78 -14.60
C LYS A 182 10.48 -8.70 -14.15
N LYS A 183 11.72 -8.20 -14.07
CA LYS A 183 12.87 -8.96 -13.57
C LYS A 183 12.79 -9.32 -12.08
N TRP A 184 11.91 -8.63 -11.32
CA TRP A 184 11.70 -8.90 -9.90
C TRP A 184 10.67 -9.99 -9.64
N ASN A 185 9.95 -10.48 -10.69
CA ASN A 185 9.02 -11.60 -10.52
C ASN A 185 9.72 -12.79 -9.87
N PRO A 186 9.10 -13.46 -8.88
CA PRO A 186 7.78 -13.22 -8.30
C PRO A 186 7.81 -12.36 -7.01
N TYR A 187 8.83 -11.54 -6.79
CA TYR A 187 9.08 -10.82 -5.53
C TYR A 187 9.06 -9.30 -5.69
N LYS A 188 8.20 -8.77 -6.58
CA LYS A 188 8.11 -7.32 -6.86
C LYS A 188 7.82 -6.51 -5.60
N THR A 189 6.92 -6.99 -4.72
CA THR A 189 6.58 -6.31 -3.48
C THR A 189 7.80 -6.14 -2.55
N GLN A 190 8.66 -7.17 -2.46
CA GLN A 190 9.90 -7.07 -1.68
C GLN A 190 10.86 -6.03 -2.28
N ALA A 191 10.93 -5.92 -3.60
CA ALA A 191 11.71 -4.88 -4.27
C ALA A 191 11.18 -3.47 -3.93
N CYS A 192 9.85 -3.28 -3.96
CA CYS A 192 9.20 -2.02 -3.56
C CYS A 192 9.56 -1.62 -2.12
N LEU A 193 9.54 -2.56 -1.17
CA LEU A 193 9.92 -2.29 0.22
C LEU A 193 11.34 -1.73 0.33
N HIS A 194 12.30 -2.29 -0.40
CA HIS A 194 13.66 -1.80 -0.40
C HIS A 194 13.82 -0.44 -1.05
N LEU A 195 13.06 -0.15 -2.12
CA LEU A 195 13.06 1.14 -2.79
C LEU A 195 12.44 2.24 -1.90
N TRP A 196 11.30 1.97 -1.26
CA TRP A 196 10.71 2.91 -0.29
C TRP A 196 11.64 3.18 0.88
N HIS A 197 12.24 2.13 1.45
CA HIS A 197 13.20 2.31 2.55
C HIS A 197 14.40 3.18 2.16
N MET A 198 14.88 3.06 0.91
CA MET A 198 15.96 3.90 0.39
C MET A 198 15.57 5.40 0.33
N ILE A 199 14.32 5.69 -0.08
CA ILE A 199 13.85 7.09 -0.21
C ILE A 199 13.53 7.73 1.15
N GLU A 200 13.13 6.93 2.13
CA GLU A 200 12.76 7.41 3.47
C GLU A 200 13.94 7.51 4.44
N SER A 201 15.12 6.97 4.09
CA SER A 201 16.35 6.95 4.92
C SER A 201 17.22 8.17 4.67
#